data_4eae8b433f0fe3fd132bf294a4d4fb6a
#
_entry.id   4eae8b433f0fe3fd132bf294a4d4fb6a
#
_cell.length_a   1.000
_cell.length_b   1.000
_cell.length_c   1.000
_cell.angle_alpha   90.00
_cell.angle_beta   90.00
_cell.angle_gamma   90.00
#
_symmetry.space_group_name_H-M   'P 1'
#
loop_
_entity.id
_entity.type
_entity.pdbx_description
1 polymer ?
#
loop_
_entity_poly.entity_id
_entity_poly.type
_entity_poly.pdbx_seq_one_letter_code
_entity_poly.pdbx_strand_id
1 'polypeptide(L)' 'MHSLAVVDGCRISEAATECLQASPYKVLAGVVCECGDGVLSLKGRLSSFYLKQHAQEAVAAVSGVIQVVNDIEVD' A
#
# COMPACT_ATOMS: atom_id res chain seq x y z
N MET A 1 -14.14 -2.52 22.53
CA MET A 1 -13.73 -2.75 22.27
C MET A 1 -13.67 -3.50 21.43
N HIS A 2 -13.88 -3.96 21.02
CA HIS A 2 -14.08 -4.69 20.39
C HIS A 2 -13.83 -4.44 19.06
N SER A 3 -13.79 -3.94 18.48
CA SER A 3 -13.58 -3.61 17.13
C SER A 3 -12.14 -3.72 16.71
N LEU A 4 -11.39 -4.51 17.37
CA LEU A 4 -9.97 -4.66 17.06
C LEU A 4 -9.73 -5.20 15.66
N ALA A 5 -10.54 -6.17 15.25
CA ALA A 5 -10.35 -6.77 13.94
C ALA A 5 -10.61 -5.78 12.82
N VAL A 6 -11.61 -4.94 13.01
CA VAL A 6 -11.93 -3.93 12.01
C VAL A 6 -10.86 -2.87 11.95
N VAL A 7 -10.37 -2.48 13.12
CA VAL A 7 -9.33 -1.47 13.21
C VAL A 7 -8.05 -1.92 12.53
N ASP A 8 -7.76 -3.22 12.63
CA ASP A 8 -6.52 -3.74 12.05
C ASP A 8 -6.45 -3.53 10.56
N GLY A 9 -7.53 -3.77 9.84
CA GLY A 9 -7.53 -3.56 8.40
C GLY A 9 -7.29 -2.10 8.05
N CYS A 10 -7.92 -1.18 8.77
CA CYS A 10 -7.70 0.23 8.57
C CYS A 10 -6.26 0.64 8.86
N ARG A 11 -5.70 0.09 9.92
CA ARG A 11 -4.34 0.44 10.30
C ARG A 11 -3.33 0.02 9.25
N ILE A 12 -3.53 -1.15 8.64
CA ILE A 12 -2.61 -1.62 7.63
C ILE A 12 -2.65 -0.71 6.41
N SER A 13 -3.84 -0.35 5.94
CA SER A 13 -3.93 0.52 4.79
C SER A 13 -3.42 1.93 5.09
N GLU A 14 -3.65 2.43 6.31
CA GLU A 14 -3.13 3.73 6.70
C GLU A 14 -1.61 3.71 6.79
N ALA A 15 -1.05 2.66 7.38
CA ALA A 15 0.40 2.53 7.48
C ALA A 15 1.03 2.43 6.10
N ALA A 16 0.40 1.69 5.20
CA ALA A 16 0.89 1.59 3.83
C ALA A 16 0.87 2.93 3.13
N THR A 17 -0.23 3.69 3.31
CA THR A 17 -0.33 5.02 2.74
C THR A 17 0.77 5.92 3.28
N GLU A 18 1.04 5.85 4.58
CA GLU A 18 2.10 6.65 5.17
C GLU A 18 3.46 6.28 4.62
N CYS A 19 3.70 4.99 4.40
CA CYS A 19 4.96 4.55 3.81
C CYS A 19 5.14 5.12 2.41
N LEU A 20 4.07 5.16 1.63
CA LEU A 20 4.12 5.71 0.29
C LEU A 20 4.35 7.23 0.33
N GLN A 21 3.71 7.91 1.29
CA GLN A 21 3.87 9.35 1.43
C GLN A 21 5.27 9.72 1.91
N ALA A 22 5.90 8.86 2.69
CA ALA A 22 7.24 9.08 3.18
C ALA A 22 8.31 8.80 2.15
N SER A 23 7.94 8.19 1.04
CA SER A 23 8.89 7.88 -0.03
C SER A 23 9.43 9.16 -0.65
N PRO A 24 10.70 9.15 -1.13
CA PRO A 24 11.23 10.29 -1.86
C PRO A 24 10.51 10.53 -3.19
N TYR A 25 9.76 9.54 -3.67
CA TYR A 25 9.00 9.67 -4.90
C TYR A 25 7.59 10.14 -4.57
N LYS A 26 7.34 11.43 -4.71
CA LYS A 26 6.07 12.03 -4.30
C LYS A 26 4.87 11.46 -5.05
N VAL A 27 5.09 10.99 -6.26
CA VAL A 27 3.99 10.41 -7.05
C VAL A 27 3.40 9.17 -6.37
N LEU A 28 4.15 8.51 -5.49
CA LEU A 28 3.63 7.35 -4.80
C LEU A 28 2.52 7.70 -3.81
N ALA A 29 2.45 8.95 -3.38
CA ALA A 29 1.39 9.37 -2.49
C ALA A 29 0.00 9.28 -3.13
N GLY A 30 -0.07 9.20 -4.45
CA GLY A 30 -1.35 9.04 -5.16
C GLY A 30 -1.81 7.61 -5.30
N VAL A 31 -1.01 6.64 -4.86
CA VAL A 31 -1.39 5.24 -4.93
C VAL A 31 -2.41 4.93 -3.85
N VAL A 32 -3.47 4.23 -4.25
CA VAL A 32 -4.53 3.85 -3.31
C VAL A 32 -4.23 2.48 -2.73
N CYS A 33 -4.31 2.37 -1.42
CA CYS A 33 -4.06 1.13 -0.70
C CYS A 33 -5.37 0.62 -0.11
N GLU A 34 -5.67 -0.65 -0.34
CA GLU A 34 -6.83 -1.32 0.25
C GLU A 34 -6.35 -2.62 0.88
N CYS A 35 -6.83 -2.90 2.08
CA CYS A 35 -6.41 -4.11 2.78
C CYS A 35 -7.61 -4.90 3.25
N GLY A 36 -7.56 -6.22 3.05
CA GLY A 36 -8.55 -7.14 3.58
C GLY A 36 -7.88 -8.48 3.81
N ASP A 37 -8.08 -9.05 5.01
CA ASP A 37 -7.55 -10.36 5.37
C ASP A 37 -6.05 -10.49 5.16
N GLY A 38 -5.31 -9.42 5.42
CA GLY A 38 -3.86 -9.44 5.28
C GLY A 38 -3.37 -9.24 3.86
N VAL A 39 -4.28 -9.13 2.89
CA VAL A 39 -3.92 -8.87 1.49
C VAL A 39 -4.02 -7.37 1.24
N LEU A 40 -2.91 -6.78 0.86
CA LEU A 40 -2.85 -5.35 0.57
C LEU A 40 -2.83 -5.15 -0.93
N SER A 41 -3.81 -4.42 -1.45
CA SER A 41 -3.92 -4.13 -2.87
C SER A 41 -3.50 -2.71 -3.13
N LEU A 42 -2.68 -2.51 -4.15
CA LEU A 42 -2.23 -1.20 -4.58
C LEU A 42 -2.87 -0.88 -5.92
N LYS A 43 -3.45 0.30 -6.05
CA LYS A 43 -4.11 0.72 -7.28
C LYS A 43 -3.70 2.14 -7.62
N GLY A 44 -3.62 2.41 -8.90
CA GLY A 44 -3.27 3.73 -9.38
C GLY A 44 -2.54 3.63 -10.69
N ARG A 45 -1.89 4.73 -11.07
CA ARG A 45 -1.16 4.79 -12.32
C ARG A 45 0.16 5.51 -12.10
N LEU A 46 1.23 4.90 -12.56
CA LEU A 46 2.57 5.47 -12.45
C LEU A 46 3.24 5.44 -13.82
N SER A 47 4.29 6.22 -13.96
CA SER A 47 4.93 6.40 -15.27
C SER A 47 6.03 5.38 -15.56
N SER A 48 6.35 4.50 -14.59
CA SER A 48 7.40 3.51 -14.84
C SER A 48 7.22 2.29 -13.95
N PHE A 49 7.75 1.16 -14.42
CA PHE A 49 7.80 -0.06 -13.63
C PHE A 49 8.66 0.10 -12.39
N TYR A 50 9.68 0.93 -12.49
CA TYR A 50 10.54 1.21 -11.35
C TYR A 50 9.74 1.77 -10.18
N LEU A 51 8.87 2.75 -10.46
CA LEU A 51 8.02 3.34 -9.43
C LEU A 51 6.99 2.35 -8.92
N LYS A 52 6.44 1.54 -9.81
CA LYS A 52 5.48 0.51 -9.42
C LYS A 52 6.12 -0.46 -8.44
N GLN A 53 7.34 -0.89 -8.71
CA GLN A 53 8.04 -1.80 -7.83
C GLN A 53 8.41 -1.13 -6.52
N HIS A 54 8.79 0.14 -6.57
CA HIS A 54 9.08 0.89 -5.34
C HIS A 54 7.86 0.98 -4.44
N ALA A 55 6.68 1.18 -5.02
CA ALA A 55 5.46 1.22 -4.24
C ALA A 55 5.25 -0.09 -3.50
N GLN A 56 5.46 -1.21 -4.19
CA GLN A 56 5.30 -2.51 -3.58
C GLN A 56 6.30 -2.73 -2.45
N GLU A 57 7.54 -2.35 -2.67
CA GLU A 57 8.57 -2.52 -1.65
C GLU A 57 8.32 -1.64 -0.44
N ALA A 58 7.82 -0.43 -0.68
CA ALA A 58 7.55 0.49 0.42
C ALA A 58 6.52 -0.06 1.38
N VAL A 59 5.51 -0.77 0.87
CA VAL A 59 4.44 -1.29 1.72
C VAL A 59 4.69 -2.71 2.20
N ALA A 60 5.65 -3.40 1.62
CA ALA A 60 5.90 -4.79 1.98
C ALA A 60 6.39 -4.94 3.43
N ALA A 61 6.95 -3.87 3.98
CA ALA A 61 7.46 -3.89 5.34
C ALA A 61 6.39 -3.62 6.40
N VAL A 62 5.16 -3.33 5.99
CA VAL A 62 4.09 -3.03 6.93
C VAL A 62 3.69 -4.31 7.67
N SER A 63 3.65 -4.21 9.01
CA SER A 63 3.25 -5.34 9.83
C SER A 63 1.82 -5.76 9.53
N GLY A 64 1.58 -7.05 9.46
CA GLY A 64 0.26 -7.59 9.23
C GLY A 64 -0.05 -7.86 7.77
N VAL A 65 0.81 -7.43 6.85
CA VAL A 65 0.63 -7.71 5.43
C VAL A 65 1.15 -9.12 5.14
N ILE A 66 0.27 -9.96 4.63
CA ILE A 66 0.62 -11.33 4.24
C ILE A 66 1.00 -11.36 2.77
N GLN A 67 0.31 -10.57 1.96
CA GLN A 67 0.48 -10.56 0.52
C GLN A 67 0.21 -9.17 -0.03
N VAL A 68 0.99 -8.76 -1.01
CA VAL A 68 0.76 -7.51 -1.72
C VAL A 68 0.31 -7.82 -3.14
N VAL A 69 -0.84 -7.28 -3.54
CA VAL A 69 -1.33 -7.37 -4.92
C VAL A 69 -1.10 -6.00 -5.54
N ASN A 70 -0.21 -5.95 -6.52
CA ASN A 70 0.18 -4.68 -7.12
C ASN A 70 -0.53 -4.49 -8.45
N ASP A 71 -1.68 -3.83 -8.40
CA ASP A 71 -2.50 -3.55 -9.58
C ASP A 71 -2.26 -2.16 -10.15
N ILE A 72 -1.14 -1.56 -9.83
CA ILE A 72 -0.79 -0.25 -10.37
C ILE A 72 -0.54 -0.39 -11.87
N GLU A 73 -1.15 0.51 -12.63
CA GLU A 73 -0.95 0.56 -14.09
C GLU A 73 0.26 1.42 -14.41
N VAL A 74 1.01 0.98 -15.40
CA VAL A 74 2.18 1.73 -15.85
C VAL A 74 1.89 2.28 -17.25
N ASP A 75 2.04 3.59 -17.40
CA ASP A 75 1.83 4.25 -18.70
C ASP A 75 3.00 4.04 -19.64
#